data_732f525bf4b0aa06e600ba111503d9bd
#
_entry.id   732f525bf4b0aa06e600ba111503d9bd
#
_cell.length_a   1.000
_cell.length_b   1.000
_cell.length_c   1.000
_cell.angle_alpha   90.00
_cell.angle_beta   90.00
_cell.angle_gamma   90.00
#
_symmetry.space_group_name_H-M   'P 1'
#
loop_
_entity.id
_entity.type
_entity.pdbx_description
1 polymer ?
#
loop_
_entity_poly.entity_id
_entity_poly.type
_entity_poly.pdbx_seq_one_letter_code
_entity_poly.pdbx_strand_id
1 'polypeptide(L)'
;WRITDDFWDHWPLLLNMFERCELWQRHVSEGCYPDCDMLPLGYVGKGFGHERYTRFTRDEQVSMMTLWCIFRSPLMLGAELTKLDDWTLGLITNKKVLRLLSHSEGARQIMRNKEQAIWFSADTQEQAWYLALFNLSDQTRNINVTPQELDLDTFSGLAWEELWTGEYREGYNDSFDCDVSSHGARLYKISKL
;
A
#
# COMPACT_ATOMS: atom_id res chain seq x y z
N TRP A 1 -2.95 3.65 18.76
CA TRP A 1 -3.34 2.33 19.31
C TRP A 1 -3.33 1.27 18.21
N ARG A 2 -3.02 0.03 18.57
CA ARG A 2 -3.00 -1.12 17.68
C ARG A 2 -4.43 -1.61 17.40
N ILE A 3 -4.74 -1.92 16.14
CA ILE A 3 -6.07 -2.34 15.67
C ILE A 3 -6.17 -3.85 15.38
N THR A 4 -5.12 -4.60 15.64
CA THR A 4 -5.03 -6.04 15.38
C THR A 4 -4.36 -6.76 16.55
N ASP A 5 -4.51 -8.09 16.60
CA ASP A 5 -3.65 -8.97 17.36
C ASP A 5 -2.23 -8.98 16.75
N ASP A 6 -1.32 -9.82 17.26
CA ASP A 6 0.03 -9.92 16.72
C ASP A 6 0.01 -10.25 15.22
N PHE A 7 0.61 -9.37 14.43
CA PHE A 7 0.69 -9.51 12.99
C PHE A 7 1.99 -10.20 12.57
N TRP A 8 1.86 -11.27 11.84
CA TRP A 8 2.98 -12.07 11.35
C TRP A 8 2.95 -12.20 9.82
N ASP A 9 4.05 -12.67 9.25
CA ASP A 9 4.29 -12.89 7.83
C ASP A 9 3.46 -14.07 7.25
N HIS A 10 2.14 -13.88 7.25
CA HIS A 10 1.13 -14.81 6.81
C HIS A 10 0.09 -14.11 5.96
N TRP A 11 -0.08 -14.53 4.69
CA TRP A 11 -1.03 -13.89 3.78
C TRP A 11 -2.45 -13.73 4.35
N PRO A 12 -3.05 -14.74 5.01
CA PRO A 12 -4.38 -14.58 5.61
C PRO A 12 -4.47 -13.44 6.64
N LEU A 13 -3.38 -13.14 7.37
CA LEU A 13 -3.35 -12.02 8.31
C LEU A 13 -3.32 -10.68 7.55
N LEU A 14 -2.54 -10.60 6.48
CA LEU A 14 -2.51 -9.42 5.61
C LEU A 14 -3.86 -9.22 4.92
N LEU A 15 -4.49 -10.28 4.43
CA LEU A 15 -5.82 -10.21 3.84
C LEU A 15 -6.88 -9.68 4.82
N ASN A 16 -6.83 -10.11 6.09
CA ASN A 16 -7.72 -9.61 7.14
C ASN A 16 -7.45 -8.12 7.46
N MET A 17 -6.22 -7.64 7.28
CA MET A 17 -5.87 -6.25 7.55
C MET A 17 -6.61 -5.26 6.64
N PHE A 18 -6.97 -5.63 5.42
CA PHE A 18 -7.79 -4.79 4.53
C PHE A 18 -9.15 -4.45 5.17
N GLU A 19 -9.80 -5.42 5.81
CA GLU A 19 -11.06 -5.19 6.52
C GLU A 19 -10.85 -4.28 7.75
N ARG A 20 -9.80 -4.51 8.53
CA ARG A 20 -9.47 -3.69 9.69
C ARG A 20 -9.17 -2.25 9.29
N CYS A 21 -8.36 -2.04 8.27
CA CYS A 21 -8.09 -0.71 7.73
C CYS A 21 -9.37 0.00 7.23
N GLU A 22 -10.28 -0.72 6.56
CA GLU A 22 -11.56 -0.19 6.12
C GLU A 22 -12.42 0.29 7.32
N LEU A 23 -12.51 -0.51 8.37
CA LEU A 23 -13.26 -0.15 9.58
C LEU A 23 -12.68 1.08 10.29
N TRP A 24 -11.37 1.22 10.30
CA TRP A 24 -10.67 2.28 11.03
C TRP A 24 -10.30 3.50 10.18
N GLN A 25 -10.48 3.48 8.86
CA GLN A 25 -10.06 4.56 7.96
C GLN A 25 -10.60 5.95 8.34
N ARG A 26 -11.80 6.03 8.93
CA ARG A 26 -12.43 7.31 9.35
C ARG A 26 -11.81 7.91 10.62
N HIS A 27 -10.95 7.15 11.29
CA HIS A 27 -10.29 7.57 12.53
C HIS A 27 -8.83 8.00 12.29
N VAL A 28 -8.36 7.93 11.04
CA VAL A 28 -7.01 8.42 10.68
C VAL A 28 -7.05 9.94 10.56
N SER A 29 -6.28 10.61 11.41
CA SER A 29 -6.16 12.06 11.41
C SER A 29 -4.83 12.48 12.03
N GLU A 30 -4.51 13.76 11.99
CA GLU A 30 -3.32 14.27 12.68
C GLU A 30 -3.34 13.88 14.17
N GLY A 31 -2.23 13.29 14.63
CA GLY A 31 -2.09 12.79 16.00
C GLY A 31 -2.85 11.50 16.31
N CYS A 32 -3.57 10.93 15.35
CA CYS A 32 -4.37 9.72 15.51
C CYS A 32 -4.12 8.75 14.35
N TYR A 33 -3.20 7.81 14.57
CA TYR A 33 -2.78 6.83 13.55
C TYR A 33 -3.02 5.41 14.09
N PRO A 34 -4.09 4.74 13.66
CA PRO A 34 -4.34 3.34 14.01
C PRO A 34 -3.20 2.45 13.51
N ASP A 35 -2.67 1.62 14.40
CA ASP A 35 -1.46 0.85 14.20
C ASP A 35 -1.78 -0.58 13.73
N CYS A 36 -1.32 -0.93 12.54
CA CYS A 36 -1.45 -2.26 11.95
C CYS A 36 -0.40 -3.27 12.46
N ASP A 37 0.36 -2.91 13.50
CA ASP A 37 1.44 -3.70 14.07
C ASP A 37 2.74 -3.68 13.22
N MET A 38 3.71 -4.50 13.59
CA MET A 38 5.04 -4.52 12.99
C MET A 38 5.05 -4.94 11.52
N LEU A 39 6.16 -4.61 10.86
CA LEU A 39 6.49 -5.08 9.52
C LEU A 39 7.43 -6.29 9.61
N PRO A 40 6.95 -7.53 9.49
CA PRO A 40 7.78 -8.74 9.56
C PRO A 40 8.51 -8.95 8.21
N LEU A 41 9.45 -8.05 7.89
CA LEU A 41 10.22 -7.99 6.65
C LEU A 41 11.66 -8.47 6.87
N GLY A 42 12.34 -8.85 5.76
CA GLY A 42 13.75 -9.21 5.79
C GLY A 42 14.05 -10.40 6.71
N TYR A 43 15.16 -10.31 7.44
CA TYR A 43 15.61 -11.37 8.35
C TYR A 43 14.94 -11.23 9.71
N VAL A 44 14.16 -12.23 10.08
CA VAL A 44 13.46 -12.30 11.38
C VAL A 44 14.35 -13.08 12.36
N GLY A 45 14.83 -12.38 13.39
CA GLY A 45 15.81 -12.92 14.33
C GLY A 45 15.24 -13.94 15.33
N LYS A 46 16.15 -14.44 16.17
CA LYS A 46 15.91 -15.52 17.14
C LYS A 46 14.80 -15.23 18.16
N GLY A 47 14.52 -13.97 18.45
CA GLY A 47 13.49 -13.57 19.43
C GLY A 47 12.08 -14.06 19.07
N PHE A 48 11.86 -14.47 17.83
CA PHE A 48 10.58 -14.92 17.29
C PHE A 48 10.57 -16.41 16.92
N GLY A 49 11.35 -17.24 17.59
CA GLY A 49 11.48 -18.67 17.31
C GLY A 49 12.74 -19.00 16.51
N HIS A 50 12.60 -19.63 15.33
CA HIS A 50 13.73 -19.94 14.46
C HIS A 50 14.16 -18.74 13.65
N GLU A 51 15.46 -18.48 13.54
CA GLU A 51 16.01 -17.50 12.62
C GLU A 51 15.62 -17.85 11.17
N ARG A 52 15.07 -16.89 10.46
CA ARG A 52 14.59 -17.06 9.08
C ARG A 52 14.39 -15.72 8.38
N TYR A 53 14.29 -15.74 7.09
CA TYR A 53 13.72 -14.63 6.33
C TYR A 53 12.19 -14.64 6.43
N THR A 54 11.57 -13.47 6.15
CA THR A 54 10.12 -13.36 6.03
C THR A 54 9.56 -14.42 5.08
N ARG A 55 8.37 -14.92 5.39
CA ARG A 55 7.62 -15.86 4.53
C ARG A 55 6.83 -15.15 3.44
N PHE A 56 6.62 -13.85 3.58
CA PHE A 56 5.96 -13.08 2.53
C PHE A 56 6.79 -13.12 1.24
N THR A 57 6.12 -13.39 0.12
CA THR A 57 6.68 -13.17 -1.21
C THR A 57 7.01 -11.69 -1.40
N ARG A 58 7.78 -11.34 -2.43
CA ARG A 58 8.06 -9.94 -2.73
C ARG A 58 6.80 -9.13 -3.03
N ASP A 59 5.84 -9.73 -3.73
CA ASP A 59 4.55 -9.11 -4.02
C ASP A 59 3.74 -8.84 -2.74
N GLU A 60 3.68 -9.80 -1.82
CA GLU A 60 3.02 -9.63 -0.53
C GLU A 60 3.69 -8.57 0.34
N GLN A 61 5.02 -8.46 0.30
CA GLN A 61 5.77 -7.40 0.99
C GLN A 61 5.42 -6.01 0.42
N VAL A 62 5.33 -5.87 -0.91
CA VAL A 62 4.88 -4.65 -1.57
C VAL A 62 3.44 -4.31 -1.18
N SER A 63 2.55 -5.30 -1.16
CA SER A 63 1.16 -5.12 -0.74
C SER A 63 1.05 -4.64 0.70
N MET A 64 1.79 -5.25 1.63
CA MET A 64 1.82 -4.84 3.02
C MET A 64 2.31 -3.40 3.17
N MET A 65 3.47 -3.06 2.59
CA MET A 65 4.02 -1.70 2.65
C MET A 65 3.09 -0.67 2.02
N THR A 66 2.45 -1.01 0.89
CA THR A 66 1.48 -0.14 0.23
C THR A 66 0.28 0.13 1.12
N LEU A 67 -0.29 -0.91 1.74
CA LEU A 67 -1.45 -0.76 2.63
C LEU A 67 -1.11 0.08 3.87
N TRP A 68 0.01 -0.22 4.56
CA TRP A 68 0.44 0.57 5.73
C TRP A 68 0.66 2.04 5.37
N CYS A 69 1.29 2.32 4.23
CA CYS A 69 1.57 3.70 3.82
C CYS A 69 0.32 4.46 3.42
N ILE A 70 -0.59 3.89 2.61
CA ILE A 70 -1.80 4.60 2.18
C ILE A 70 -2.79 4.76 3.33
N PHE A 71 -2.89 3.80 4.22
CA PHE A 71 -3.71 3.87 5.44
C PHE A 71 -3.08 4.78 6.51
N ARG A 72 -1.76 5.09 6.40
CA ARG A 72 -0.96 5.86 7.36
C ARG A 72 -0.79 5.16 8.71
N SER A 73 -0.65 3.83 8.70
CA SER A 73 -0.20 3.10 9.90
C SER A 73 1.24 3.49 10.25
N PRO A 74 1.58 3.61 11.55
CA PRO A 74 2.97 3.68 11.96
C PRO A 74 3.79 2.52 11.39
N LEU A 75 5.03 2.79 10.99
CA LEU A 75 5.94 1.76 10.50
C LEU A 75 6.92 1.36 11.61
N MET A 76 6.79 0.13 12.09
CA MET A 76 7.71 -0.48 13.06
C MET A 76 8.30 -1.75 12.45
N LEU A 77 9.59 -1.72 12.12
CA LEU A 77 10.26 -2.83 11.48
C LEU A 77 10.50 -3.98 12.46
N GLY A 78 9.91 -5.14 12.19
CA GLY A 78 10.09 -6.38 12.93
C GLY A 78 11.19 -7.26 12.34
N ALA A 79 12.36 -6.69 12.02
CA ALA A 79 13.50 -7.38 11.42
C ALA A 79 14.82 -7.08 12.13
N GLU A 80 15.80 -7.95 11.93
CA GLU A 80 17.19 -7.73 12.36
C GLU A 80 17.86 -6.66 11.49
N LEU A 81 17.99 -5.45 12.01
CA LEU A 81 18.47 -4.28 11.28
C LEU A 81 19.90 -4.43 10.72
N THR A 82 20.72 -5.22 11.39
CA THR A 82 22.13 -5.46 10.97
C THR A 82 22.25 -6.47 9.83
N LYS A 83 21.14 -7.12 9.45
CA LYS A 83 21.07 -8.17 8.42
C LYS A 83 20.05 -7.84 7.32
N LEU A 84 19.76 -6.56 7.11
CA LEU A 84 18.87 -6.14 6.00
C LEU A 84 19.53 -6.44 4.65
N ASP A 85 18.79 -7.07 3.77
CA ASP A 85 19.16 -7.21 2.36
C ASP A 85 18.78 -5.96 1.56
N ASP A 86 19.32 -5.81 0.36
CA ASP A 86 19.09 -4.65 -0.52
C ASP A 86 17.62 -4.50 -0.91
N TRP A 87 16.89 -5.61 -1.05
CA TRP A 87 15.46 -5.58 -1.33
C TRP A 87 14.67 -4.95 -0.18
N THR A 88 14.85 -5.48 1.01
CA THR A 88 14.17 -4.96 2.23
C THR A 88 14.55 -3.51 2.47
N LEU A 89 15.83 -3.16 2.34
CA LEU A 89 16.30 -1.79 2.48
C LEU A 89 15.63 -0.86 1.45
N GLY A 90 15.58 -1.25 0.18
CA GLY A 90 14.91 -0.50 -0.88
C GLY A 90 13.44 -0.28 -0.59
N LEU A 91 12.76 -1.30 -0.06
CA LEU A 91 11.34 -1.24 0.27
C LEU A 91 11.04 -0.22 1.39
N ILE A 92 11.79 -0.29 2.49
CA ILE A 92 11.56 0.55 3.68
C ILE A 92 12.17 1.96 3.58
N THR A 93 12.95 2.25 2.55
CA THR A 93 13.58 3.56 2.34
C THR A 93 13.08 4.28 1.10
N ASN A 94 12.06 3.76 0.41
CA ASN A 94 11.46 4.42 -0.75
C ASN A 94 10.78 5.73 -0.33
N LYS A 95 11.46 6.86 -0.54
CA LYS A 95 11.02 8.19 -0.10
C LYS A 95 9.67 8.61 -0.71
N LYS A 96 9.38 8.17 -1.94
CA LYS A 96 8.12 8.50 -2.63
C LYS A 96 6.93 7.80 -1.96
N VAL A 97 7.11 6.55 -1.58
CA VAL A 97 6.09 5.78 -0.83
C VAL A 97 5.96 6.28 0.60
N LEU A 98 7.08 6.50 1.30
CA LEU A 98 7.08 7.00 2.68
C LEU A 98 6.45 8.40 2.81
N ARG A 99 6.46 9.19 1.73
CA ARG A 99 5.80 10.51 1.70
C ARG A 99 4.32 10.44 2.09
N LEU A 100 3.62 9.35 1.76
CA LEU A 100 2.21 9.19 2.10
C LEU A 100 1.95 9.31 3.62
N LEU A 101 2.88 8.87 4.45
CA LEU A 101 2.73 8.90 5.92
C LEU A 101 2.60 10.30 6.49
N SER A 102 3.18 11.30 5.83
CA SER A 102 3.20 12.70 6.30
C SER A 102 2.41 13.66 5.41
N HIS A 103 2.14 13.30 4.15
CA HIS A 103 1.59 14.23 3.16
C HIS A 103 0.33 13.69 2.47
N SER A 104 -0.32 12.66 2.98
CA SER A 104 -1.62 12.21 2.47
C SER A 104 -2.73 12.38 3.51
N GLU A 105 -3.96 12.58 3.04
CA GLU A 105 -5.15 12.66 3.88
C GLU A 105 -6.36 12.04 3.17
N GLY A 106 -7.41 11.77 3.95
CA GLY A 106 -8.68 11.26 3.42
C GLY A 106 -8.54 9.89 2.77
N ALA A 107 -7.57 9.07 3.20
CA ALA A 107 -7.40 7.73 2.68
C ALA A 107 -8.67 6.90 2.91
N ARG A 108 -9.20 6.31 1.82
CA ARG A 108 -10.40 5.50 1.88
C ARG A 108 -10.31 4.30 0.96
N GLN A 109 -10.90 3.21 1.37
CA GLN A 109 -11.14 2.05 0.53
C GLN A 109 -12.33 2.34 -0.38
N ILE A 110 -12.05 2.51 -1.68
CA ILE A 110 -13.07 2.78 -2.70
C ILE A 110 -13.91 1.53 -2.94
N MET A 111 -13.24 0.40 -3.05
CA MET A 111 -13.86 -0.89 -3.31
C MET A 111 -13.02 -2.02 -2.73
N ARG A 112 -13.68 -3.06 -2.24
CA ARG A 112 -13.06 -4.35 -1.92
C ARG A 112 -14.04 -5.49 -2.19
N ASN A 113 -13.51 -6.54 -2.80
CA ASN A 113 -14.19 -7.82 -2.93
C ASN A 113 -13.18 -8.96 -2.61
N LYS A 114 -13.50 -10.20 -2.93
CA LYS A 114 -12.63 -11.36 -2.66
C LYS A 114 -11.35 -11.37 -3.48
N GLU A 115 -11.30 -10.59 -4.58
CA GLU A 115 -10.25 -10.68 -5.58
C GLU A 115 -9.38 -9.43 -5.64
N GLN A 116 -9.88 -8.27 -5.21
CA GLN A 116 -9.15 -7.00 -5.30
C GLN A 116 -9.62 -5.98 -4.28
N ALA A 117 -8.74 -5.01 -3.98
CA ALA A 117 -9.08 -3.82 -3.22
C ALA A 117 -8.47 -2.58 -3.89
N ILE A 118 -9.17 -1.44 -3.78
CA ILE A 118 -8.75 -0.16 -4.32
C ILE A 118 -8.81 0.87 -3.20
N TRP A 119 -7.71 1.58 -3.00
CA TRP A 119 -7.59 2.66 -2.02
C TRP A 119 -7.19 3.96 -2.70
N PHE A 120 -7.71 5.06 -2.17
CA PHE A 120 -7.46 6.40 -2.71
C PHE A 120 -7.27 7.41 -1.59
N SER A 121 -6.34 8.38 -1.78
CA SER A 121 -6.11 9.49 -0.86
C SER A 121 -5.63 10.73 -1.61
N ALA A 122 -5.75 11.91 -0.99
CA ALA A 122 -5.23 13.15 -1.53
C ALA A 122 -3.83 13.47 -0.98
N ASP A 123 -2.98 14.15 -1.75
CA ASP A 123 -1.75 14.77 -1.24
C ASP A 123 -2.09 16.12 -0.60
N THR A 124 -1.59 16.40 0.61
CA THR A 124 -1.91 17.62 1.37
C THR A 124 -1.15 18.86 0.92
N GLN A 125 -0.09 18.71 0.14
CA GLN A 125 0.80 19.80 -0.27
C GLN A 125 0.80 20.05 -1.77
N GLU A 126 0.38 19.09 -2.55
CA GLU A 126 0.37 19.15 -4.00
C GLU A 126 -1.04 18.90 -4.52
N GLN A 127 -1.37 19.40 -5.71
CA GLN A 127 -2.61 19.03 -6.39
C GLN A 127 -2.45 17.65 -7.02
N ALA A 128 -2.40 16.64 -6.17
CA ALA A 128 -2.13 15.27 -6.52
C ALA A 128 -2.93 14.29 -5.65
N TRP A 129 -2.99 13.06 -6.08
CA TRP A 129 -3.66 11.97 -5.38
C TRP A 129 -2.80 10.71 -5.39
N TYR A 130 -3.10 9.80 -4.48
CA TYR A 130 -2.50 8.47 -4.42
C TYR A 130 -3.57 7.41 -4.66
N LEU A 131 -3.29 6.50 -5.58
CA LEU A 131 -4.13 5.36 -5.90
C LEU A 131 -3.36 4.07 -5.63
N ALA A 132 -3.88 3.22 -4.77
CA ALA A 132 -3.35 1.88 -4.53
C ALA A 132 -4.30 0.82 -5.06
N LEU A 133 -3.79 -0.06 -5.91
CA LEU A 133 -4.49 -1.18 -6.51
C LEU A 133 -3.89 -2.47 -5.96
N PHE A 134 -4.72 -3.32 -5.33
CA PHE A 134 -4.31 -4.57 -4.72
C PHE A 134 -5.00 -5.74 -5.37
N ASN A 135 -4.24 -6.73 -5.75
CA ASN A 135 -4.75 -8.03 -6.16
C ASN A 135 -4.76 -8.99 -4.95
N LEU A 136 -5.93 -9.41 -4.54
CA LEU A 136 -6.12 -10.30 -3.38
C LEU A 136 -6.24 -11.78 -3.77
N SER A 137 -6.13 -12.09 -5.07
CA SER A 137 -6.29 -13.43 -5.63
C SER A 137 -4.95 -14.12 -5.95
N ASP A 138 -5.00 -15.43 -6.16
CA ASP A 138 -3.84 -16.27 -6.48
C ASP A 138 -3.38 -16.19 -7.96
N GLN A 139 -4.00 -15.34 -8.78
CA GLN A 139 -3.68 -15.18 -10.20
C GLN A 139 -3.42 -13.71 -10.52
N THR A 140 -2.58 -13.42 -11.52
CA THR A 140 -2.45 -12.07 -12.05
C THR A 140 -3.79 -11.54 -12.55
N ARG A 141 -4.11 -10.30 -12.23
CA ARG A 141 -5.37 -9.66 -12.62
C ARG A 141 -5.13 -8.30 -13.24
N ASN A 142 -5.91 -8.00 -14.26
CA ASN A 142 -6.08 -6.64 -14.72
C ASN A 142 -7.09 -5.93 -13.81
N ILE A 143 -6.69 -4.83 -13.19
CA ILE A 143 -7.55 -3.99 -12.34
C ILE A 143 -7.80 -2.68 -13.09
N ASN A 144 -9.08 -2.36 -13.27
CA ASN A 144 -9.53 -1.16 -13.94
C ASN A 144 -10.17 -0.19 -12.95
N VAL A 145 -9.96 1.11 -13.16
CA VAL A 145 -10.62 2.19 -12.43
C VAL A 145 -11.07 3.29 -13.39
N THR A 146 -12.16 3.95 -13.03
CA THR A 146 -12.73 5.09 -13.77
C THR A 146 -12.60 6.37 -12.96
N PRO A 147 -12.63 7.55 -13.59
CA PRO A 147 -12.62 8.83 -12.85
C PRO A 147 -13.73 8.92 -11.82
N GLN A 148 -14.94 8.46 -12.16
CA GLN A 148 -16.12 8.55 -11.31
C GLN A 148 -15.96 7.74 -10.01
N GLU A 149 -15.28 6.59 -10.05
CA GLU A 149 -14.98 5.80 -8.86
C GLU A 149 -14.05 6.51 -7.88
N LEU A 150 -13.23 7.44 -8.40
CA LEU A 150 -12.28 8.23 -7.61
C LEU A 150 -12.79 9.63 -7.23
N ASP A 151 -14.03 9.96 -7.57
CA ASP A 151 -14.62 11.31 -7.46
C ASP A 151 -13.82 12.36 -8.26
N LEU A 152 -13.28 11.98 -9.42
CA LEU A 152 -12.60 12.85 -10.37
C LEU A 152 -13.46 13.07 -11.61
N ASP A 153 -13.39 14.26 -12.21
CA ASP A 153 -14.15 14.58 -13.43
C ASP A 153 -13.64 13.79 -14.64
N THR A 154 -12.33 13.68 -14.77
CA THR A 154 -11.65 13.03 -15.89
C THR A 154 -10.23 12.63 -15.53
N PHE A 155 -9.65 11.70 -16.27
CA PHE A 155 -8.21 11.40 -16.27
C PHE A 155 -7.42 12.20 -17.32
N SER A 156 -8.10 12.93 -18.20
CA SER A 156 -7.44 13.77 -19.19
C SER A 156 -6.61 14.87 -18.52
N GLY A 157 -5.37 15.04 -18.99
CA GLY A 157 -4.44 16.01 -18.41
C GLY A 157 -3.82 15.59 -17.07
N LEU A 158 -3.90 14.30 -16.75
CA LEU A 158 -3.23 13.73 -15.57
C LEU A 158 -2.04 12.87 -15.96
N ALA A 159 -1.01 12.93 -15.12
CA ALA A 159 0.17 12.08 -15.16
C ALA A 159 0.14 11.07 -14.01
N TRP A 160 0.67 9.89 -14.25
CA TRP A 160 0.65 8.75 -13.35
C TRP A 160 2.07 8.24 -13.14
N GLU A 161 2.55 8.30 -11.92
CA GLU A 161 3.85 7.74 -11.53
C GLU A 161 3.64 6.53 -10.63
N GLU A 162 4.10 5.35 -11.06
CA GLU A 162 4.13 4.14 -10.22
C GLU A 162 5.29 4.26 -9.23
N LEU A 163 4.99 4.30 -7.93
CA LEU A 163 5.96 4.72 -6.91
C LEU A 163 6.97 3.64 -6.52
N TRP A 164 6.71 2.36 -6.83
CA TRP A 164 7.65 1.27 -6.58
C TRP A 164 8.67 1.12 -7.70
N THR A 165 8.24 1.28 -8.96
CA THR A 165 9.09 1.07 -10.13
C THR A 165 9.63 2.37 -10.72
N GLY A 166 8.96 3.50 -10.47
CA GLY A 166 9.24 4.79 -11.09
C GLY A 166 8.69 4.90 -12.52
N GLU A 167 7.87 3.95 -12.96
CA GLU A 167 7.26 4.01 -14.27
C GLU A 167 6.31 5.21 -14.36
N TYR A 168 6.42 5.97 -15.44
CA TYR A 168 5.61 7.16 -15.69
C TYR A 168 4.71 6.95 -16.91
N ARG A 169 3.45 7.33 -16.77
CA ARG A 169 2.44 7.24 -17.84
C ARG A 169 1.55 8.46 -17.86
N GLU A 170 0.99 8.75 -19.04
CA GLU A 170 0.00 9.80 -19.27
C GLU A 170 -0.95 9.38 -20.41
N GLY A 171 -1.98 10.17 -20.67
CA GLY A 171 -2.84 9.97 -21.81
C GLY A 171 -4.08 9.10 -21.57
N TYR A 172 -4.43 8.85 -20.30
CA TYR A 172 -5.71 8.21 -19.96
C TYR A 172 -6.84 9.22 -20.01
N ASN A 173 -8.01 8.80 -20.51
CA ASN A 173 -9.20 9.65 -20.60
C ASN A 173 -10.35 9.10 -19.76
N ASP A 174 -10.85 7.91 -20.12
CA ASP A 174 -12.10 7.36 -19.57
C ASP A 174 -11.86 6.28 -18.51
N SER A 175 -10.71 5.61 -18.55
CA SER A 175 -10.33 4.58 -17.58
C SER A 175 -8.82 4.41 -17.51
N PHE A 176 -8.36 3.89 -16.38
CA PHE A 176 -7.00 3.43 -16.16
C PHE A 176 -7.04 1.96 -15.80
N ASP A 177 -6.16 1.17 -16.39
CA ASP A 177 -5.99 -0.24 -16.04
C ASP A 177 -4.52 -0.66 -15.97
N CYS A 178 -4.25 -1.64 -15.16
CA CYS A 178 -2.94 -2.28 -15.09
C CYS A 178 -3.03 -3.72 -14.59
N ASP A 179 -2.05 -4.52 -14.99
CA ASP A 179 -1.88 -5.86 -14.45
C ASP A 179 -1.18 -5.80 -13.10
N VAL A 180 -1.76 -6.52 -12.13
CA VAL A 180 -1.22 -6.69 -10.79
C VAL A 180 -1.00 -8.18 -10.54
N SER A 181 0.23 -8.56 -10.18
CA SER A 181 0.59 -9.94 -9.86
C SER A 181 -0.23 -10.49 -8.69
N SER A 182 -0.30 -11.82 -8.58
CA SER A 182 -0.93 -12.50 -7.43
C SER A 182 -0.42 -11.91 -6.12
N HIS A 183 -1.33 -11.55 -5.21
CA HIS A 183 -1.08 -10.92 -3.91
C HIS A 183 -0.29 -9.62 -3.96
N GLY A 184 -0.10 -9.06 -5.17
CA GLY A 184 0.68 -7.84 -5.41
C GLY A 184 -0.11 -6.56 -5.24
N ALA A 185 0.63 -5.44 -5.31
CA ALA A 185 0.05 -4.10 -5.35
C ALA A 185 0.77 -3.20 -6.35
N ARG A 186 0.04 -2.17 -6.80
CA ARG A 186 0.56 -1.00 -7.52
C ARG A 186 0.18 0.25 -6.76
N LEU A 187 1.08 1.19 -6.66
CA LEU A 187 0.86 2.46 -5.98
C LEU A 187 1.22 3.61 -6.90
N TYR A 188 0.23 4.37 -7.29
CA TYR A 188 0.40 5.51 -8.19
C TYR A 188 0.26 6.84 -7.46
N LYS A 189 1.13 7.79 -7.81
CA LYS A 189 0.87 9.20 -7.63
C LYS A 189 0.25 9.74 -8.92
N ILE A 190 -0.89 10.41 -8.79
CA ILE A 190 -1.61 11.05 -9.89
C ILE A 190 -1.50 12.54 -9.71
N SER A 191 -1.01 13.27 -10.72
CA SER A 191 -0.84 14.72 -10.69
C SER A 191 -1.32 15.37 -11.99
N LYS A 192 -1.62 16.66 -11.94
CA LYS A 192 -1.88 17.44 -13.17
C LYS A 192 -0.60 17.58 -13.99
N LEU A 193 -0.74 17.51 -15.32
CA LEU A 193 0.32 17.80 -16.29
C LEU A 193 0.69 19.29 -16.29
#